data_7664cfcae06ea0a0e176f3e561632079
#
_entry.id   7664cfcae06ea0a0e176f3e561632079
#
_cell.length_a   1.000
_cell.length_b   1.000
_cell.length_c   1.000
_cell.angle_alpha   90.00
_cell.angle_beta   90.00
_cell.angle_gamma   90.00
#
_symmetry.space_group_name_H-M   'P 1'
#
loop_
_entity.id
_entity.type
_entity.pdbx_description
1 polymer ?
#
loop_
_entity_poly.entity_id
_entity_poly.type
_entity_poly.pdbx_seq_one_letter_code
_entity_poly.pdbx_strand_id
1 'polypeptide(L)'
;MKTNIVLVSLFLLLTQVLAACGGNWLFAPPTPTAQPTPTNDPRSASRVVQAFWDALESGDLDTAMTYVADDITCAGFCHFSGKETFRTYLQGYLMSGHVTKIGNVKNVGSIVTYSWEVYRNGFFRRRGEADEVMEVEDGKIIYWENYHQ
;
A
#
# COMPACT_ATOMS: atom_id res chain seq x y z
N MET A 1 -60.41 37.83 11.45
CA MET A 1 -59.68 37.54 10.23
C MET A 1 -58.57 38.59 9.90
N LYS A 2 -57.81 39.07 10.88
CA LYS A 2 -56.70 40.04 10.63
C LYS A 2 -55.30 39.51 10.98
N THR A 3 -55.23 38.36 11.62
CA THR A 3 -53.94 37.80 12.12
C THR A 3 -53.13 37.02 11.06
N ASN A 4 -53.82 36.49 10.02
CA ASN A 4 -53.15 35.63 9.05
C ASN A 4 -52.38 36.40 7.95
N ILE A 5 -52.73 37.67 7.73
CA ILE A 5 -52.08 38.48 6.69
C ILE A 5 -50.67 38.95 7.13
N VAL A 6 -50.51 39.24 8.43
CA VAL A 6 -49.21 39.65 9.00
C VAL A 6 -48.20 38.49 8.98
N LEU A 7 -48.65 37.26 9.27
CA LEU A 7 -47.80 36.07 9.26
C LEU A 7 -47.33 35.69 7.86
N VAL A 8 -48.18 35.82 6.85
CA VAL A 8 -47.80 35.55 5.44
C VAL A 8 -46.81 36.58 4.92
N SER A 9 -47.01 37.86 5.28
CA SER A 9 -46.07 38.92 4.88
C SER A 9 -44.70 38.79 5.55
N LEU A 10 -44.64 38.31 6.79
CA LEU A 10 -43.37 38.06 7.47
C LEU A 10 -42.61 36.87 6.89
N PHE A 11 -43.34 35.82 6.46
CA PHE A 11 -42.71 34.65 5.80
C PHE A 11 -42.18 35.01 4.41
N LEU A 12 -42.86 35.87 3.65
CA LEU A 12 -42.42 36.33 2.33
C LEU A 12 -41.17 37.25 2.42
N LEU A 13 -41.06 38.02 3.51
CA LEU A 13 -39.86 38.86 3.73
C LEU A 13 -38.64 38.06 4.17
N LEU A 14 -38.83 36.94 4.90
CA LEU A 14 -37.72 36.06 5.31
C LEU A 14 -37.14 35.27 4.15
N THR A 15 -37.94 34.92 3.14
CA THR A 15 -37.46 34.16 1.97
C THR A 15 -36.62 35.02 1.00
N GLN A 16 -36.77 36.34 1.02
CA GLN A 16 -35.99 37.22 0.14
C GLN A 16 -34.60 37.53 0.67
N VAL A 17 -34.36 37.44 1.98
CA VAL A 17 -33.02 37.69 2.55
C VAL A 17 -32.06 36.53 2.36
N LEU A 18 -32.53 35.30 2.12
CA LEU A 18 -31.73 34.11 1.88
C LEU A 18 -31.22 34.00 0.42
N ALA A 19 -31.80 34.79 -0.52
CA ALA A 19 -31.39 34.77 -1.91
C ALA A 19 -30.20 35.70 -2.24
N ALA A 20 -29.81 36.60 -1.31
CA ALA A 20 -28.75 37.58 -1.54
C ALA A 20 -27.36 37.13 -1.05
N CYS A 21 -27.22 35.98 -0.37
CA CYS A 21 -25.94 35.36 -0.02
C CYS A 21 -25.59 34.19 -0.91
N GLY A 22 -26.06 34.18 -2.16
CA GLY A 22 -25.61 33.28 -3.22
C GLY A 22 -24.22 33.66 -3.69
N GLY A 23 -23.23 33.61 -2.79
CA GLY A 23 -21.85 33.48 -3.21
C GLY A 23 -21.74 32.23 -4.07
N ASN A 24 -21.44 32.38 -5.35
CA ASN A 24 -21.00 31.31 -6.23
C ASN A 24 -19.72 30.69 -5.65
N TRP A 25 -19.87 29.89 -4.60
CA TRP A 25 -18.90 28.88 -4.30
C TRP A 25 -19.03 27.84 -5.43
N LEU A 26 -18.41 28.18 -6.57
CA LEU A 26 -18.04 27.17 -7.55
C LEU A 26 -17.11 26.20 -6.79
N PHE A 27 -17.70 25.18 -6.19
CA PHE A 27 -16.97 23.97 -5.92
C PHE A 27 -16.52 23.49 -7.30
N ALA A 28 -15.32 23.90 -7.69
CA ALA A 28 -14.66 23.25 -8.78
C ALA A 28 -14.70 21.74 -8.39
N PRO A 29 -15.24 20.86 -9.23
CA PRO A 29 -15.18 19.44 -8.95
C PRO A 29 -13.72 19.14 -8.62
N PRO A 30 -13.41 18.35 -7.58
CA PRO A 30 -12.04 18.00 -7.27
C PRO A 30 -11.42 17.52 -8.57
N THR A 31 -10.39 18.22 -9.01
CA THR A 31 -9.62 17.81 -10.19
C THR A 31 -9.25 16.36 -9.94
N PRO A 32 -9.66 15.40 -10.78
CA PRO A 32 -9.30 14.00 -10.55
C PRO A 32 -7.77 13.99 -10.41
N THR A 33 -7.30 13.68 -9.21
CA THR A 33 -5.87 13.47 -8.95
C THR A 33 -5.47 12.37 -9.92
N ALA A 34 -4.62 12.72 -10.88
CA ALA A 34 -4.17 11.78 -11.89
C ALA A 34 -3.64 10.56 -11.15
N GLN A 35 -4.35 9.44 -11.25
CA GLN A 35 -3.89 8.17 -10.72
C GLN A 35 -2.51 7.94 -11.35
N PRO A 36 -1.45 7.74 -10.55
CA PRO A 36 -0.12 7.55 -11.12
C PRO A 36 -0.19 6.45 -12.16
N THR A 37 0.09 6.80 -13.39
CA THR A 37 0.20 5.82 -14.49
C THR A 37 1.26 4.82 -14.07
N PRO A 38 1.00 3.50 -14.13
CA PRO A 38 2.01 2.51 -13.78
C PRO A 38 3.23 2.77 -14.65
N THR A 39 4.24 3.35 -14.07
CA THR A 39 5.50 3.66 -14.75
C THR A 39 6.18 2.33 -15.03
N ASN A 40 6.53 2.07 -16.29
CA ASN A 40 7.37 0.93 -16.66
C ASN A 40 8.83 1.11 -16.17
N ASP A 41 9.07 1.97 -15.22
CA ASP A 41 10.37 2.15 -14.58
C ASP A 41 10.74 0.86 -13.84
N PRO A 42 11.89 0.22 -14.19
CA PRO A 42 12.36 -0.97 -13.48
C PRO A 42 12.64 -0.72 -12.00
N ARG A 43 12.75 0.55 -11.58
CA ARG A 43 12.93 0.96 -10.19
C ARG A 43 11.60 1.24 -9.48
N SER A 44 10.44 1.09 -10.14
CA SER A 44 9.15 1.26 -9.46
C SER A 44 9.06 0.28 -8.28
N ALA A 45 8.57 0.74 -7.14
CA ALA A 45 8.53 -0.02 -5.89
C ALA A 45 7.91 -1.43 -6.07
N SER A 46 6.80 -1.53 -6.80
CA SER A 46 6.16 -2.82 -7.07
C SER A 46 7.04 -3.79 -7.88
N ARG A 47 7.85 -3.29 -8.82
CA ARG A 47 8.77 -4.14 -9.60
C ARG A 47 9.95 -4.62 -8.77
N VAL A 48 10.47 -3.78 -7.90
CA VAL A 48 11.54 -4.18 -6.97
C VAL A 48 11.07 -5.32 -6.07
N VAL A 49 9.87 -5.18 -5.47
CA VAL A 49 9.29 -6.22 -4.63
C VAL A 49 8.98 -7.49 -5.42
N GLN A 50 8.43 -7.38 -6.63
CA GLN A 50 8.19 -8.54 -7.48
C GLN A 50 9.50 -9.28 -7.80
N ALA A 51 10.53 -8.56 -8.26
CA ALA A 51 11.81 -9.15 -8.61
C ALA A 51 12.53 -9.80 -7.41
N PHE A 52 12.39 -9.22 -6.22
CA PHE A 52 12.87 -9.80 -4.97
C PHE A 52 12.23 -11.16 -4.70
N TRP A 53 10.89 -11.24 -4.77
CA TRP A 53 10.17 -12.47 -4.52
C TRP A 53 10.37 -13.51 -5.62
N ASP A 54 10.46 -13.11 -6.90
CA ASP A 54 10.77 -14.01 -8.03
C ASP A 54 12.15 -14.67 -7.84
N ALA A 55 13.14 -13.91 -7.37
CA ALA A 55 14.45 -14.45 -7.05
C ALA A 55 14.39 -15.45 -5.88
N LEU A 56 13.64 -15.14 -4.82
CA LEU A 56 13.46 -16.09 -3.70
C LEU A 56 12.68 -17.34 -4.11
N GLU A 57 11.65 -17.23 -4.95
CA GLU A 57 10.90 -18.38 -5.47
C GLU A 57 11.81 -19.32 -6.27
N SER A 58 12.75 -18.76 -7.02
CA SER A 58 13.75 -19.54 -7.76
C SER A 58 14.89 -20.09 -6.89
N GLY A 59 14.95 -19.71 -5.60
CA GLY A 59 16.01 -20.08 -4.68
C GLY A 59 17.29 -19.25 -4.81
N ASP A 60 17.26 -18.18 -5.60
CA ASP A 60 18.41 -17.30 -5.82
C ASP A 60 18.46 -16.18 -4.76
N LEU A 61 18.97 -16.55 -3.58
CA LEU A 61 19.11 -15.62 -2.46
C LEU A 61 20.06 -14.45 -2.79
N ASP A 62 21.12 -14.71 -3.57
CA ASP A 62 22.09 -13.66 -3.90
C ASP A 62 21.46 -12.57 -4.75
N THR A 63 20.70 -12.94 -5.77
CA THR A 63 19.92 -11.98 -6.58
C THR A 63 18.89 -11.27 -5.74
N ALA A 64 18.12 -11.97 -4.88
CA ALA A 64 17.14 -11.34 -3.99
C ALA A 64 17.79 -10.27 -3.12
N MET A 65 18.94 -10.55 -2.52
CA MET A 65 19.66 -9.61 -1.66
C MET A 65 20.19 -8.37 -2.41
N THR A 66 20.25 -8.38 -3.73
CA THR A 66 20.58 -7.16 -4.50
C THR A 66 19.48 -6.10 -4.40
N TYR A 67 18.23 -6.47 -4.12
CA TYR A 67 17.10 -5.55 -3.95
C TYR A 67 16.93 -5.03 -2.52
N VAL A 68 17.77 -5.45 -1.58
CA VAL A 68 17.67 -5.12 -0.16
C VAL A 68 18.68 -4.05 0.23
N ALA A 69 18.27 -3.06 1.00
CA ALA A 69 19.15 -2.05 1.58
C ALA A 69 20.01 -2.62 2.71
N ASP A 70 21.16 -2.00 2.97
CA ASP A 70 22.08 -2.48 3.99
C ASP A 70 21.55 -2.28 5.40
N ASP A 71 20.69 -1.29 5.61
CA ASP A 71 20.07 -0.90 6.86
C ASP A 71 18.59 -1.33 6.97
N ILE A 72 18.15 -2.28 6.15
CA ILE A 72 16.78 -2.81 6.19
C ILE A 72 16.32 -3.10 7.62
N THR A 73 15.08 -2.75 7.92
CA THR A 73 14.40 -3.10 9.16
C THR A 73 13.22 -4.03 8.90
N CYS A 74 13.00 -4.97 9.81
CA CYS A 74 11.87 -5.87 9.76
C CYS A 74 11.07 -5.80 11.05
N ALA A 75 9.73 -5.68 10.93
CA ALA A 75 8.78 -5.63 12.04
C ALA A 75 7.73 -6.74 11.93
N GLY A 76 6.94 -6.93 12.98
CA GLY A 76 5.94 -8.00 13.05
C GLY A 76 6.55 -9.31 13.52
N PHE A 77 6.50 -10.37 12.73
CA PHE A 77 7.11 -11.67 13.07
C PHE A 77 8.64 -11.65 13.08
N CYS A 78 9.22 -10.78 12.28
CA CYS A 78 10.66 -10.55 12.26
C CYS A 78 10.96 -9.27 13.04
N HIS A 79 11.80 -9.36 14.04
CA HIS A 79 12.27 -8.21 14.83
C HIS A 79 13.77 -8.10 14.68
N PHE A 80 14.23 -7.63 13.53
CA PHE A 80 15.65 -7.47 13.26
C PHE A 80 15.91 -6.28 12.33
N SER A 81 17.16 -5.86 12.29
CA SER A 81 17.67 -4.87 11.35
C SER A 81 18.97 -5.32 10.74
N GLY A 82 19.26 -4.77 9.56
CA GLY A 82 20.49 -5.01 8.83
C GLY A 82 20.42 -6.20 7.87
N LYS A 83 21.05 -5.98 6.70
CA LYS A 83 21.01 -6.88 5.54
C LYS A 83 21.53 -8.29 5.83
N GLU A 84 22.58 -8.42 6.59
CA GLU A 84 23.17 -9.72 6.92
C GLU A 84 22.25 -10.57 7.83
N THR A 85 21.58 -9.93 8.77
CA THR A 85 20.58 -10.61 9.61
C THR A 85 19.39 -11.04 8.77
N PHE A 86 18.94 -10.18 7.86
CA PHE A 86 17.86 -10.49 6.94
C PHE A 86 18.23 -11.64 6.00
N ARG A 87 19.46 -11.64 5.46
CA ARG A 87 20.00 -12.73 4.64
C ARG A 87 19.96 -14.07 5.40
N THR A 88 20.43 -14.08 6.64
CA THR A 88 20.43 -15.29 7.49
C THR A 88 19.01 -15.82 7.71
N TYR A 89 18.05 -14.93 7.96
CA TYR A 89 16.64 -15.28 8.10
C TYR A 89 16.09 -15.93 6.82
N LEU A 90 16.29 -15.30 5.65
CA LEU A 90 15.83 -15.82 4.36
C LEU A 90 16.50 -17.15 3.99
N GLN A 91 17.80 -17.30 4.29
CA GLN A 91 18.50 -18.55 4.09
C GLN A 91 17.87 -19.68 4.90
N GLY A 92 17.56 -19.46 6.18
CA GLY A 92 16.86 -20.43 7.02
C GLY A 92 15.48 -20.77 6.48
N TYR A 93 14.76 -19.77 5.95
CA TYR A 93 13.46 -19.93 5.32
C TYR A 93 13.55 -20.85 4.09
N LEU A 94 14.46 -20.61 3.17
CA LEU A 94 14.68 -21.43 1.97
C LEU A 94 15.15 -22.85 2.33
N MET A 95 16.10 -22.99 3.27
CA MET A 95 16.60 -24.29 3.71
C MET A 95 15.52 -25.16 4.34
N SER A 96 14.50 -24.57 4.95
CA SER A 96 13.35 -25.30 5.50
C SER A 96 12.34 -25.72 4.43
N GLY A 97 12.63 -25.47 3.15
CA GLY A 97 11.80 -25.84 2.01
C GLY A 97 10.57 -24.95 1.83
N HIS A 98 10.61 -23.73 2.39
CA HIS A 98 9.55 -22.74 2.18
C HIS A 98 9.76 -21.99 0.86
N VAL A 99 8.65 -21.73 0.19
CA VAL A 99 8.55 -20.90 -1.01
C VAL A 99 7.34 -20.01 -0.84
N THR A 100 7.53 -18.71 -1.05
CA THR A 100 6.42 -17.74 -1.08
C THR A 100 6.18 -17.30 -2.51
N LYS A 101 4.91 -17.36 -2.93
CA LYS A 101 4.42 -16.77 -4.17
C LYS A 101 3.62 -15.53 -3.84
N ILE A 102 3.86 -14.46 -4.54
CA ILE A 102 3.11 -13.23 -4.35
C ILE A 102 2.18 -12.94 -5.54
N GLY A 103 1.11 -12.21 -5.25
CA GLY A 103 0.15 -11.75 -6.25
C GLY A 103 -0.48 -10.43 -5.83
N ASN A 104 -1.32 -9.86 -6.70
CA ASN A 104 -2.04 -8.61 -6.42
C ASN A 104 -1.13 -7.47 -5.90
N VAL A 105 0.09 -7.38 -6.44
CA VAL A 105 1.07 -6.38 -6.02
C VAL A 105 0.57 -4.98 -6.35
N LYS A 106 0.46 -4.12 -5.35
CA LYS A 106 0.00 -2.73 -5.46
C LYS A 106 1.00 -1.82 -4.75
N ASN A 107 1.16 -0.60 -5.25
CA ASN A 107 1.96 0.40 -4.55
C ASN A 107 1.24 1.74 -4.46
N VAL A 108 1.51 2.46 -3.37
CA VAL A 108 1.16 3.87 -3.17
C VAL A 108 2.45 4.59 -2.77
N GLY A 109 3.05 5.30 -3.72
CA GLY A 109 4.39 5.85 -3.53
C GLY A 109 5.44 4.74 -3.35
N SER A 110 6.19 4.82 -2.27
CA SER A 110 7.21 3.82 -1.87
C SER A 110 6.65 2.55 -1.22
N ILE A 111 5.41 2.61 -0.72
CA ILE A 111 4.78 1.51 0.01
C ILE A 111 4.17 0.51 -0.96
N VAL A 112 4.53 -0.76 -0.80
CA VAL A 112 4.03 -1.89 -1.60
C VAL A 112 3.31 -2.87 -0.70
N THR A 113 2.11 -3.25 -1.11
CA THR A 113 1.30 -4.32 -0.50
C THR A 113 1.05 -5.41 -1.52
N TYR A 114 0.90 -6.64 -1.07
CA TYR A 114 0.68 -7.79 -1.94
C TYR A 114 -0.07 -8.92 -1.22
N SER A 115 -0.72 -9.79 -1.98
CA SER A 115 -1.18 -11.08 -1.48
C SER A 115 -0.05 -12.11 -1.58
N TRP A 116 -0.08 -13.11 -0.71
CA TRP A 116 0.96 -14.13 -0.68
C TRP A 116 0.39 -15.53 -0.41
N GLU A 117 1.09 -16.53 -0.90
CA GLU A 117 0.85 -17.93 -0.63
C GLU A 117 2.17 -18.59 -0.23
N VAL A 118 2.18 -19.32 0.88
CA VAL A 118 3.35 -20.05 1.35
C VAL A 118 3.17 -21.52 1.07
N TYR A 119 4.19 -22.11 0.48
CA TYR A 119 4.35 -23.55 0.26
C TYR A 119 5.53 -24.06 1.09
N ARG A 120 5.48 -25.33 1.47
CA ARG A 120 6.60 -26.03 2.09
C ARG A 120 6.75 -27.40 1.45
N ASN A 121 7.93 -27.66 0.85
CA ASN A 121 8.21 -28.89 0.09
C ASN A 121 7.13 -29.16 -0.99
N GLY A 122 6.68 -28.12 -1.69
CA GLY A 122 5.65 -28.17 -2.72
C GLY A 122 4.20 -28.26 -2.22
N PHE A 123 3.96 -28.36 -0.92
CA PHE A 123 2.59 -28.40 -0.35
C PHE A 123 2.17 -27.02 0.12
N PHE A 124 0.98 -26.57 -0.31
CA PHE A 124 0.35 -25.35 0.18
C PHE A 124 0.21 -25.39 1.72
N ARG A 125 0.51 -24.27 2.36
CA ARG A 125 0.44 -24.11 3.82
C ARG A 125 -0.55 -23.05 4.23
N ARG A 126 -0.40 -21.83 3.72
CA ARG A 126 -1.22 -20.69 4.08
C ARG A 126 -1.16 -19.58 3.02
N ARG A 127 -2.09 -18.65 3.12
CA ARG A 127 -2.12 -17.44 2.30
C ARG A 127 -2.57 -16.25 3.13
N GLY A 128 -2.25 -15.03 2.68
CA GLY A 128 -2.74 -13.77 3.21
C GLY A 128 -3.02 -12.77 2.10
N GLU A 129 -3.80 -11.75 2.42
CA GLU A 129 -4.18 -10.71 1.48
C GLU A 129 -3.87 -9.35 2.07
N ALA A 130 -2.91 -8.63 1.49
CA ALA A 130 -2.54 -7.25 1.82
C ALA A 130 -2.11 -7.00 3.30
N ASP A 131 -1.68 -8.03 3.99
CA ASP A 131 -1.20 -8.01 5.37
C ASP A 131 0.34 -7.96 5.48
N GLU A 132 1.03 -7.97 4.35
CA GLU A 132 2.45 -7.68 4.27
C GLU A 132 2.70 -6.35 3.56
N VAL A 133 3.63 -5.59 4.12
CA VAL A 133 4.02 -4.28 3.62
C VAL A 133 5.53 -4.24 3.42
N MET A 134 5.96 -3.78 2.25
CA MET A 134 7.35 -3.43 1.98
C MET A 134 7.46 -1.98 1.59
N GLU A 135 8.50 -1.30 2.08
CA GLU A 135 8.84 0.05 1.65
C GLU A 135 10.11 0.01 0.80
N VAL A 136 10.09 0.75 -0.31
CA VAL A 136 11.17 0.78 -1.30
C VAL A 136 11.64 2.21 -1.51
N GLU A 137 12.94 2.46 -1.31
CA GLU A 137 13.60 3.71 -1.64
C GLU A 137 14.81 3.43 -2.54
N ASP A 138 15.05 4.28 -3.53
CA ASP A 138 16.17 4.19 -4.47
C ASP A 138 16.36 2.79 -5.10
N GLY A 139 15.25 2.08 -5.32
CA GLY A 139 15.28 0.73 -5.88
C GLY A 139 15.70 -0.35 -4.90
N LYS A 140 15.66 -0.08 -3.58
CA LYS A 140 15.98 -1.01 -2.51
C LYS A 140 14.83 -1.11 -1.52
N ILE A 141 14.60 -2.32 -1.00
CA ILE A 141 13.67 -2.57 0.10
C ILE A 141 14.38 -2.14 1.39
N ILE A 142 13.82 -1.11 2.06
CA ILE A 142 14.34 -0.54 3.31
C ILE A 142 13.58 -1.02 4.54
N TYR A 143 12.33 -1.47 4.34
CA TYR A 143 11.46 -1.92 5.42
C TYR A 143 10.59 -3.07 4.95
N TRP A 144 10.35 -4.05 5.83
CA TRP A 144 9.38 -5.12 5.67
C TRP A 144 8.59 -5.32 6.95
N GLU A 145 7.29 -5.32 6.83
CA GLU A 145 6.37 -5.59 7.93
C GLU A 145 5.49 -6.79 7.59
N ASN A 146 5.47 -7.75 8.53
CA ASN A 146 4.81 -9.02 8.36
C ASN A 146 3.99 -9.31 9.62
N TYR A 147 2.66 -9.29 9.51
CA TYR A 147 1.71 -9.47 10.61
C TYR A 147 1.08 -10.87 10.68
N HIS A 148 1.78 -11.89 10.26
CA HIS A 148 1.22 -13.24 10.33
C HIS A 148 1.02 -13.70 11.77
N GLN A 149 -0.23 -13.83 12.16
CA GLN A 149 -0.65 -14.58 13.35
C GLN A 149 -0.81 -16.07 13.03
#